data_1d2b5dade7337480efe70265bf4120a7
#
_entry.id   1d2b5dade7337480efe70265bf4120a7
#
_cell.length_a   1.000
_cell.length_b   1.000
_cell.length_c   1.000
_cell.angle_alpha   90.00
_cell.angle_beta   90.00
_cell.angle_gamma   90.00
#
_symmetry.space_group_name_H-M   'P 1'
#
loop_
_entity.id
_entity.type
_entity.pdbx_description
1 polymer ?
#
loop_
_entity_poly.entity_id
_entity_poly.type
_entity_poly.pdbx_seq_one_letter_code
_entity_poly.pdbx_strand_id
1 'polypeptide(L)'
;MNRLLEIRDHLSAAPHRSLFLAGALQGVLTVLWWVFDLAGRYGLAGSMAHWSIAPTWAHAFLMVYGFFPFFILGFLFTTYPNWMNGDKVKPREYVATCALMAAGVVLFYVGLLTHKAIIILGIELMLIGWGVAVYVLYRILLSTPDQDKRHARVISIALLMGWLGVAAYLLWLVTEDPTMLNFARHTGVWFFLLPIVLTVSHRMIPFFSSRVLDNYEMVRPYWMLWLMLACIAAHGSLQWLELPAYLWIVDFPLAGCALYLSYRWGFLRSFSVSLLAVLHFSFAWLGVAMLLYGLQSLVYFASGNLILGLAPLHALGIGFFASMILAMASRVTIGHSGRPLELDRLTWVLFLGFQATAVVRILADIIPAIAPLLYVLAALVWLACFGLWAIKYAPIYWRQRVDGKPG
;
A
#
# COMPACT_ATOMS: atom_id res chain seq x y z
N MET A 1 25.33 26.03 0.59
CA MET A 1 25.68 24.93 -0.36
C MET A 1 25.96 23.63 0.37
N ASN A 2 26.74 23.58 1.44
CA ASN A 2 27.06 22.34 2.20
C ASN A 2 25.82 21.60 2.73
N ARG A 3 24.85 22.30 3.33
CA ARG A 3 23.66 21.66 3.93
C ARG A 3 22.77 20.92 2.91
N LEU A 4 22.63 21.43 1.69
CA LEU A 4 21.84 20.74 0.63
C LEU A 4 22.56 19.48 0.14
N LEU A 5 23.88 19.51 0.04
CA LEU A 5 24.67 18.34 -0.31
C LEU A 5 24.58 17.26 0.76
N GLU A 6 24.66 17.62 2.05
CA GLU A 6 24.46 16.69 3.16
C GLU A 6 23.06 16.04 3.14
N ILE A 7 22.00 16.82 2.92
CA ILE A 7 20.63 16.30 2.78
C ILE A 7 20.53 15.30 1.62
N ARG A 8 21.09 15.65 0.45
CA ARG A 8 21.13 14.76 -0.71
C ARG A 8 21.86 13.45 -0.38
N ASP A 9 23.01 13.54 0.26
CA ASP A 9 23.84 12.39 0.58
C ASP A 9 23.12 11.47 1.60
N HIS A 10 22.43 12.03 2.59
CA HIS A 10 21.60 11.27 3.52
C HIS A 10 20.40 10.61 2.83
N LEU A 11 19.69 11.31 1.94
CA LEU A 11 18.55 10.75 1.21
C LEU A 11 18.96 9.63 0.26
N SER A 12 20.17 9.72 -0.31
CA SER A 12 20.73 8.71 -1.21
C SER A 12 21.56 7.64 -0.51
N ALA A 13 21.62 7.62 0.82
CA ALA A 13 22.40 6.62 1.57
C ALA A 13 21.72 5.24 1.61
N ALA A 14 20.39 5.19 1.54
CA ALA A 14 19.64 3.94 1.50
C ALA A 14 18.31 4.09 0.74
N PRO A 15 17.82 3.03 0.03
CA PRO A 15 16.64 3.12 -0.81
C PRO A 15 15.37 3.59 -0.09
N HIS A 16 15.15 3.10 1.13
CA HIS A 16 13.97 3.47 1.91
C HIS A 16 13.92 4.96 2.27
N ARG A 17 15.04 5.67 2.35
CA ARG A 17 15.06 7.06 2.77
C ARG A 17 14.37 7.97 1.76
N SER A 18 14.79 7.95 0.50
CA SER A 18 14.19 8.76 -0.56
C SER A 18 12.75 8.32 -0.88
N LEU A 19 12.53 7.01 -1.02
CA LEU A 19 11.24 6.46 -1.40
C LEU A 19 10.18 6.62 -0.30
N PHE A 20 10.52 6.38 0.97
CA PHE A 20 9.57 6.58 2.07
C PHE A 20 9.26 8.08 2.30
N LEU A 21 10.24 8.97 2.08
CA LEU A 21 9.97 10.41 2.10
C LEU A 21 8.95 10.80 1.04
N ALA A 22 9.17 10.36 -0.22
CA ALA A 22 8.24 10.61 -1.31
C ALA A 22 6.85 10.02 -1.01
N GLY A 23 6.79 8.78 -0.48
CA GLY A 23 5.56 8.14 -0.05
C GLY A 23 4.84 8.86 1.10
N ALA A 24 5.59 9.37 2.09
CA ALA A 24 5.02 10.13 3.20
C ALA A 24 4.39 11.44 2.72
N LEU A 25 5.08 12.17 1.84
CA LEU A 25 4.55 13.39 1.23
C LEU A 25 3.31 13.08 0.37
N GLN A 26 3.39 12.03 -0.46
CA GLN A 26 2.29 11.63 -1.34
C GLN A 26 1.05 11.17 -0.55
N GLY A 27 1.22 10.43 0.55
CA GLY A 27 0.10 10.00 1.39
C GLY A 27 -0.65 11.16 2.06
N VAL A 28 0.04 12.27 2.32
CA VAL A 28 -0.60 13.52 2.78
C VAL A 28 -1.27 14.25 1.62
N LEU A 29 -0.54 14.45 0.51
CA LEU A 29 -1.03 15.24 -0.63
C LEU A 29 -2.26 14.61 -1.29
N THR A 30 -2.26 13.28 -1.48
CA THR A 30 -3.40 12.61 -2.13
C THR A 30 -4.69 12.72 -1.32
N VAL A 31 -4.62 12.60 0.01
CA VAL A 31 -5.82 12.71 0.83
C VAL A 31 -6.19 14.16 1.10
N LEU A 32 -5.22 15.09 1.14
CA LEU A 32 -5.53 16.52 1.19
C LEU A 32 -6.31 16.97 -0.06
N TRP A 33 -5.84 16.57 -1.25
CA TRP A 33 -6.56 16.81 -2.50
C TRP A 33 -7.95 16.17 -2.48
N TRP A 34 -8.05 14.93 -1.97
CA TRP A 34 -9.33 14.20 -1.89
C TRP A 34 -10.31 14.86 -0.91
N VAL A 35 -9.85 15.37 0.24
CA VAL A 35 -10.70 16.17 1.16
C VAL A 35 -11.25 17.39 0.45
N PHE A 36 -10.41 18.09 -0.33
CA PHE A 36 -10.84 19.26 -1.07
C PHE A 36 -11.94 18.92 -2.09
N ASP A 37 -11.78 17.81 -2.85
CA ASP A 37 -12.80 17.34 -3.78
C ASP A 37 -14.11 16.95 -3.05
N LEU A 38 -14.01 16.17 -1.97
CA LEU A 38 -15.19 15.74 -1.20
C LEU A 38 -15.93 16.95 -0.57
N ALA A 39 -15.21 17.91 -0.03
CA ALA A 39 -15.81 19.10 0.56
C ALA A 39 -16.59 19.94 -0.48
N GLY A 40 -16.05 20.10 -1.68
CA GLY A 40 -16.74 20.76 -2.78
C GLY A 40 -17.93 19.92 -3.30
N ARG A 41 -17.76 18.62 -3.47
CA ARG A 41 -18.78 17.67 -3.95
C ARG A 41 -20.01 17.62 -3.05
N TYR A 42 -19.84 17.72 -1.74
CA TYR A 42 -20.91 17.64 -0.75
C TYR A 42 -21.33 19.01 -0.21
N GLY A 43 -20.90 20.11 -0.85
CA GLY A 43 -21.35 21.47 -0.49
C GLY A 43 -20.84 21.98 0.86
N LEU A 44 -19.75 21.39 1.39
CA LEU A 44 -19.15 21.81 2.67
C LEU A 44 -18.15 22.96 2.50
N ALA A 45 -17.67 23.21 1.27
CA ALA A 45 -16.72 24.28 0.96
C ALA A 45 -16.88 24.74 -0.50
N GLY A 46 -17.54 25.88 -0.73
CA GLY A 46 -17.58 26.58 -2.01
C GLY A 46 -18.07 25.78 -3.21
N SER A 47 -17.64 26.18 -4.41
CA SER A 47 -17.98 25.50 -5.66
C SER A 47 -17.08 24.30 -5.91
N MET A 48 -17.62 23.29 -6.64
CA MET A 48 -16.82 22.14 -7.08
C MET A 48 -15.66 22.60 -7.97
N ALA A 49 -14.49 22.06 -7.73
CA ALA A 49 -13.34 22.24 -8.61
C ALA A 49 -13.56 21.49 -9.94
N HIS A 50 -13.12 22.09 -11.04
CA HIS A 50 -13.09 21.42 -12.34
C HIS A 50 -11.78 20.65 -12.49
N TRP A 51 -11.85 19.32 -12.50
CA TRP A 51 -10.71 18.44 -12.73
C TRP A 51 -10.66 17.98 -14.20
N SER A 52 -9.46 17.83 -14.75
CA SER A 52 -9.26 17.40 -16.15
C SER A 52 -9.71 15.94 -16.40
N ILE A 53 -9.84 15.14 -15.36
CA ILE A 53 -10.41 13.78 -15.37
C ILE A 53 -11.32 13.56 -14.16
N ALA A 54 -12.17 12.54 -14.21
CA ALA A 54 -13.08 12.22 -13.11
C ALA A 54 -12.30 11.96 -11.80
N PRO A 55 -12.61 12.70 -10.71
CA PRO A 55 -11.81 12.65 -9.47
C PRO A 55 -11.81 11.29 -8.79
N THR A 56 -12.86 10.48 -8.95
CA THR A 56 -12.89 9.10 -8.44
C THR A 56 -11.79 8.23 -9.05
N TRP A 57 -11.56 8.36 -10.36
CA TRP A 57 -10.50 7.61 -11.06
C TRP A 57 -9.12 8.16 -10.75
N ALA A 58 -8.99 9.48 -10.58
CA ALA A 58 -7.76 10.08 -10.10
C ALA A 58 -7.41 9.61 -8.68
N HIS A 59 -8.40 9.58 -7.76
CA HIS A 59 -8.22 9.05 -6.40
C HIS A 59 -7.76 7.59 -6.42
N ALA A 60 -8.44 6.73 -7.20
CA ALA A 60 -8.06 5.33 -7.31
C ALA A 60 -6.62 5.16 -7.82
N PHE A 61 -6.21 5.90 -8.86
CA PHE A 61 -4.84 5.87 -9.38
C PHE A 61 -3.81 6.37 -8.37
N LEU A 62 -4.06 7.53 -7.78
CA LEU A 62 -3.13 8.15 -6.81
C LEU A 62 -2.94 7.29 -5.56
N MET A 63 -3.99 6.59 -5.10
CA MET A 63 -3.86 5.65 -3.98
C MET A 63 -3.11 4.38 -4.39
N VAL A 64 -3.55 3.70 -5.43
CA VAL A 64 -3.04 2.37 -5.80
C VAL A 64 -1.65 2.46 -6.42
N TYR A 65 -1.43 3.39 -7.34
CA TYR A 65 -0.22 3.49 -8.15
C TYR A 65 0.67 4.70 -7.81
N GLY A 66 0.10 5.73 -7.17
CA GLY A 66 0.83 6.92 -6.77
C GLY A 66 1.36 6.90 -5.34
N PHE A 67 0.71 6.19 -4.41
CA PHE A 67 1.06 6.20 -2.98
C PHE A 67 1.80 4.93 -2.54
N PHE A 68 1.16 3.76 -2.66
CA PHE A 68 1.70 2.50 -2.17
C PHE A 68 3.07 2.11 -2.75
N PRO A 69 3.35 2.31 -4.05
CA PRO A 69 4.61 1.88 -4.65
C PRO A 69 5.85 2.51 -4.03
N PHE A 70 5.79 3.75 -3.56
CA PHE A 70 6.94 4.38 -2.90
C PHE A 70 7.38 3.58 -1.66
N PHE A 71 6.44 3.17 -0.83
CA PHE A 71 6.76 2.36 0.35
C PHE A 71 7.16 0.93 -0.03
N ILE A 72 6.44 0.32 -0.97
CA ILE A 72 6.73 -1.03 -1.45
C ILE A 72 8.15 -1.10 -2.04
N LEU A 73 8.49 -0.20 -2.95
CA LEU A 73 9.82 -0.18 -3.58
C LEU A 73 10.92 0.22 -2.60
N GLY A 74 10.67 1.17 -1.71
CA GLY A 74 11.61 1.53 -0.65
C GLY A 74 11.92 0.36 0.27
N PHE A 75 10.91 -0.42 0.64
CA PHE A 75 11.06 -1.65 1.40
C PHE A 75 11.80 -2.73 0.60
N LEU A 76 11.35 -3.02 -0.62
CA LEU A 76 11.92 -4.10 -1.43
C LEU A 76 13.37 -3.83 -1.82
N PHE A 77 13.73 -2.64 -2.26
CA PHE A 77 15.12 -2.30 -2.58
C PHE A 77 16.06 -2.43 -1.38
N THR A 78 15.52 -2.28 -0.16
CA THR A 78 16.29 -2.45 1.08
C THR A 78 16.40 -3.91 1.50
N THR A 79 15.34 -4.72 1.35
CA THR A 79 15.24 -6.05 1.96
C THR A 79 15.34 -7.21 0.97
N TYR A 80 14.86 -7.04 -0.26
CA TYR A 80 14.78 -8.08 -1.26
C TYR A 80 16.16 -8.70 -1.62
N PRO A 81 17.24 -7.92 -1.81
CA PRO A 81 18.57 -8.50 -2.02
C PRO A 81 19.03 -9.39 -0.86
N ASN A 82 18.76 -8.95 0.39
CA ASN A 82 19.13 -9.69 1.58
C ASN A 82 18.39 -11.04 1.72
N TRP A 83 17.19 -11.17 1.15
CA TRP A 83 16.44 -12.42 1.19
C TRP A 83 17.09 -13.55 0.40
N MET A 84 17.91 -13.18 -0.58
CA MET A 84 18.52 -14.12 -1.53
C MET A 84 20.07 -14.06 -1.51
N ASN A 85 20.66 -13.30 -0.59
CA ASN A 85 22.10 -12.99 -0.59
C ASN A 85 22.59 -12.42 -1.95
N GLY A 86 21.75 -11.58 -2.57
CA GLY A 86 22.02 -10.94 -3.84
C GLY A 86 22.70 -9.58 -3.68
N ASP A 87 23.16 -9.02 -4.80
CA ASP A 87 23.79 -7.71 -4.85
C ASP A 87 22.84 -6.61 -4.39
N LYS A 88 23.34 -5.67 -3.60
CA LYS A 88 22.61 -4.47 -3.19
C LYS A 88 22.21 -3.62 -4.40
N VAL A 89 21.04 -3.01 -4.32
CA VAL A 89 20.56 -2.05 -5.34
C VAL A 89 21.47 -0.82 -5.34
N LYS A 90 21.92 -0.40 -6.52
CA LYS A 90 22.84 0.75 -6.65
C LYS A 90 22.12 2.09 -6.40
N PRO A 91 22.77 3.09 -5.80
CA PRO A 91 22.15 4.40 -5.53
C PRO A 91 21.51 5.03 -6.76
N ARG A 92 22.17 5.00 -7.92
CA ARG A 92 21.63 5.54 -9.17
C ARG A 92 20.30 4.89 -9.59
N GLU A 93 20.08 3.62 -9.26
CA GLU A 93 18.89 2.87 -9.67
C GLU A 93 17.67 3.28 -8.82
N TYR A 94 17.80 3.28 -7.48
CA TYR A 94 16.67 3.68 -6.64
C TYR A 94 16.41 5.19 -6.60
N VAL A 95 17.44 6.02 -6.80
CA VAL A 95 17.27 7.48 -6.92
C VAL A 95 16.57 7.82 -8.24
N ALA A 96 16.96 7.19 -9.36
CA ALA A 96 16.28 7.37 -10.63
C ALA A 96 14.82 6.94 -10.57
N THR A 97 14.55 5.76 -9.99
CA THR A 97 13.17 5.26 -9.75
C THR A 97 12.35 6.28 -8.95
N CYS A 98 12.88 6.73 -7.81
CA CYS A 98 12.21 7.69 -6.94
C CYS A 98 11.94 9.03 -7.66
N ALA A 99 12.95 9.59 -8.33
CA ALA A 99 12.85 10.88 -9.01
C ALA A 99 11.83 10.86 -10.16
N LEU A 100 11.87 9.83 -11.02
CA LEU A 100 10.94 9.68 -12.14
C LEU A 100 9.50 9.47 -11.65
N MET A 101 9.29 8.61 -10.67
CA MET A 101 7.95 8.39 -10.13
C MET A 101 7.42 9.63 -9.40
N ALA A 102 8.24 10.31 -8.61
CA ALA A 102 7.82 11.52 -7.91
C ALA A 102 7.52 12.67 -8.90
N ALA A 103 8.36 12.88 -9.92
CA ALA A 103 8.09 13.83 -10.98
C ALA A 103 6.78 13.50 -11.71
N GLY A 104 6.54 12.23 -12.01
CA GLY A 104 5.29 11.77 -12.62
C GLY A 104 4.06 12.10 -11.76
N VAL A 105 4.13 11.86 -10.45
CA VAL A 105 3.04 12.21 -9.51
C VAL A 105 2.83 13.73 -9.45
N VAL A 106 3.89 14.53 -9.43
CA VAL A 106 3.77 16.01 -9.48
C VAL A 106 3.07 16.46 -10.77
N LEU A 107 3.47 15.92 -11.92
CA LEU A 107 2.81 16.22 -13.21
C LEU A 107 1.35 15.74 -13.21
N PHE A 108 1.04 14.63 -12.54
CA PHE A 108 -0.34 14.19 -12.40
C PHE A 108 -1.20 15.24 -11.71
N TYR A 109 -0.75 15.82 -10.58
CA TYR A 109 -1.49 16.91 -9.90
C TYR A 109 -1.58 18.18 -10.75
N VAL A 110 -0.48 18.57 -11.40
CA VAL A 110 -0.51 19.72 -12.34
C VAL A 110 -1.53 19.46 -13.45
N GLY A 111 -1.53 18.25 -14.00
CA GLY A 111 -2.47 17.85 -15.05
C GLY A 111 -3.92 17.82 -14.57
N LEU A 112 -4.20 17.41 -13.33
CA LEU A 112 -5.56 17.49 -12.76
C LEU A 112 -6.11 18.91 -12.76
N LEU A 113 -5.26 19.91 -12.51
CA LEU A 113 -5.65 21.33 -12.46
C LEU A 113 -5.66 21.99 -13.83
N THR A 114 -5.03 21.39 -14.85
CA THR A 114 -4.81 22.03 -16.14
C THR A 114 -5.33 21.21 -17.32
N HIS A 115 -4.62 20.14 -17.72
CA HIS A 115 -4.97 19.39 -18.92
C HIS A 115 -4.54 17.92 -18.86
N LYS A 116 -5.39 17.02 -19.36
CA LYS A 116 -5.20 15.55 -19.41
C LYS A 116 -3.84 15.15 -20.03
N ALA A 117 -3.31 15.88 -21.01
CA ALA A 117 -2.02 15.56 -21.62
C ALA A 117 -0.84 15.62 -20.63
N ILE A 118 -0.91 16.48 -19.61
CA ILE A 118 0.13 16.56 -18.57
C ILE A 118 0.03 15.36 -17.64
N ILE A 119 -1.19 14.83 -17.37
CA ILE A 119 -1.36 13.57 -16.64
C ILE A 119 -0.71 12.43 -17.42
N ILE A 120 -0.95 12.34 -18.73
CA ILE A 120 -0.34 11.33 -19.62
C ILE A 120 1.18 11.35 -19.49
N LEU A 121 1.82 12.53 -19.66
CA LEU A 121 3.26 12.68 -19.48
C LEU A 121 3.72 12.25 -18.07
N GLY A 122 2.96 12.59 -17.04
CA GLY A 122 3.24 12.17 -15.66
C GLY A 122 3.24 10.66 -15.51
N ILE A 123 2.27 9.97 -16.10
CA ILE A 123 2.18 8.49 -16.04
C ILE A 123 3.28 7.84 -16.87
N GLU A 124 3.70 8.41 -18.01
CA GLU A 124 4.84 7.91 -18.78
C GLU A 124 6.14 7.96 -17.94
N LEU A 125 6.39 9.04 -17.21
CA LEU A 125 7.52 9.09 -16.28
C LEU A 125 7.42 8.04 -15.16
N MET A 126 6.21 7.82 -14.61
CA MET A 126 6.00 6.77 -13.63
C MET A 126 6.27 5.38 -14.21
N LEU A 127 5.85 5.11 -15.44
CA LEU A 127 6.12 3.83 -16.13
C LEU A 127 7.61 3.61 -16.32
N ILE A 128 8.37 4.63 -16.71
CA ILE A 128 9.83 4.55 -16.87
C ILE A 128 10.48 4.25 -15.50
N GLY A 129 10.14 5.03 -14.47
CA GLY A 129 10.70 4.87 -13.13
C GLY A 129 10.38 3.50 -12.52
N TRP A 130 9.14 3.02 -12.67
CA TRP A 130 8.72 1.70 -12.22
C TRP A 130 9.38 0.59 -13.06
N GLY A 131 9.53 0.79 -14.38
CA GLY A 131 10.24 -0.13 -15.27
C GLY A 131 11.69 -0.36 -14.83
N VAL A 132 12.39 0.69 -14.38
CA VAL A 132 13.73 0.57 -13.76
C VAL A 132 13.66 -0.33 -12.52
N ALA A 133 12.65 -0.16 -11.65
CA ALA A 133 12.50 -0.98 -10.46
C ALA A 133 12.24 -2.46 -10.79
N VAL A 134 11.36 -2.75 -11.74
CA VAL A 134 11.09 -4.10 -12.24
C VAL A 134 12.36 -4.72 -12.77
N TYR A 135 13.08 -4.04 -13.66
CA TYR A 135 14.35 -4.52 -14.21
C TYR A 135 15.37 -4.88 -13.11
N VAL A 136 15.56 -3.97 -12.15
CA VAL A 136 16.55 -4.19 -11.06
C VAL A 136 16.20 -5.41 -10.22
N LEU A 137 14.93 -5.56 -9.81
CA LEU A 137 14.51 -6.67 -8.95
C LEU A 137 14.51 -8.00 -9.71
N TYR A 138 14.13 -8.02 -11.01
CA TYR A 138 14.27 -9.22 -11.85
C TYR A 138 15.73 -9.59 -12.06
N ARG A 139 16.62 -8.63 -12.32
CA ARG A 139 18.06 -8.88 -12.41
C ARG A 139 18.58 -9.57 -11.15
N ILE A 140 18.23 -9.08 -9.96
CA ILE A 140 18.63 -9.69 -8.68
C ILE A 140 18.04 -11.11 -8.54
N LEU A 141 16.76 -11.31 -8.89
CA LEU A 141 16.11 -12.61 -8.85
C LEU A 141 16.82 -13.65 -9.72
N LEU A 142 17.28 -13.25 -10.91
CA LEU A 142 17.88 -14.14 -11.88
C LEU A 142 19.37 -14.40 -11.59
N SER A 143 20.12 -13.40 -11.09
CA SER A 143 21.56 -13.50 -10.85
C SER A 143 21.96 -14.22 -9.56
N THR A 144 21.04 -14.42 -8.62
CA THR A 144 21.34 -15.11 -7.36
C THR A 144 21.33 -16.62 -7.52
N PRO A 145 22.21 -17.37 -6.79
CA PRO A 145 22.20 -18.85 -6.83
C PRO A 145 20.92 -19.43 -6.22
N ASP A 146 20.73 -20.74 -6.37
CA ASP A 146 19.52 -21.44 -5.93
C ASP A 146 19.32 -21.37 -4.40
N GLN A 147 18.40 -20.54 -4.01
CA GLN A 147 17.87 -20.38 -2.65
C GLN A 147 16.34 -20.36 -2.69
N ASP A 148 15.69 -20.30 -1.52
CA ASP A 148 14.23 -20.16 -1.46
C ASP A 148 13.77 -18.81 -2.04
N LYS A 149 13.44 -18.80 -3.32
CA LYS A 149 12.97 -17.64 -4.08
C LYS A 149 11.44 -17.54 -4.18
N ARG A 150 10.67 -18.37 -3.45
CA ARG A 150 9.20 -18.42 -3.58
C ARG A 150 8.56 -17.04 -3.36
N HIS A 151 8.86 -16.37 -2.25
CA HIS A 151 8.36 -15.02 -1.98
C HIS A 151 8.84 -14.01 -3.03
N ALA A 152 10.11 -14.08 -3.42
CA ALA A 152 10.70 -13.17 -4.40
C ALA A 152 10.04 -13.29 -5.78
N ARG A 153 9.76 -14.52 -6.25
CA ARG A 153 9.07 -14.77 -7.52
C ARG A 153 7.66 -14.17 -7.54
N VAL A 154 6.87 -14.40 -6.47
CA VAL A 154 5.51 -13.83 -6.36
C VAL A 154 5.56 -12.29 -6.42
N ILE A 155 6.46 -11.68 -5.65
CA ILE A 155 6.61 -10.23 -5.62
C ILE A 155 7.03 -9.67 -6.98
N SER A 156 7.96 -10.32 -7.69
CA SER A 156 8.39 -9.87 -9.01
C SER A 156 7.26 -9.93 -10.03
N ILE A 157 6.47 -11.01 -10.03
CA ILE A 157 5.28 -11.14 -10.90
C ILE A 157 4.28 -10.03 -10.56
N ALA A 158 3.98 -9.83 -9.28
CA ALA A 158 3.02 -8.82 -8.85
C ALA A 158 3.49 -7.38 -9.18
N LEU A 159 4.80 -7.09 -9.09
CA LEU A 159 5.36 -5.79 -9.53
C LEU A 159 5.20 -5.56 -11.02
N LEU A 160 5.39 -6.61 -11.84
CA LEU A 160 5.15 -6.53 -13.28
C LEU A 160 3.66 -6.30 -13.58
N MET A 161 2.77 -6.99 -12.87
CA MET A 161 1.32 -6.77 -12.99
C MET A 161 0.94 -5.32 -12.62
N GLY A 162 1.55 -4.76 -11.57
CA GLY A 162 1.37 -3.35 -11.22
C GLY A 162 1.82 -2.39 -12.34
N TRP A 163 2.96 -2.66 -12.96
CA TRP A 163 3.46 -1.89 -14.11
C TRP A 163 2.48 -1.97 -15.30
N LEU A 164 1.95 -3.16 -15.61
CA LEU A 164 0.93 -3.35 -16.64
C LEU A 164 -0.38 -2.61 -16.30
N GLY A 165 -0.76 -2.55 -15.02
CA GLY A 165 -1.91 -1.77 -14.56
C GLY A 165 -1.74 -0.27 -14.78
N VAL A 166 -0.54 0.28 -14.54
CA VAL A 166 -0.23 1.69 -14.87
C VAL A 166 -0.28 1.94 -16.38
N ALA A 167 0.26 1.01 -17.17
CA ALA A 167 0.20 1.09 -18.63
C ALA A 167 -1.25 1.05 -19.16
N ALA A 168 -2.10 0.20 -18.58
CA ALA A 168 -3.52 0.14 -18.93
C ALA A 168 -4.26 1.44 -18.56
N TYR A 169 -3.93 2.05 -17.41
CA TYR A 169 -4.50 3.36 -17.06
C TYR A 169 -4.08 4.46 -18.06
N LEU A 170 -2.82 4.43 -18.51
CA LEU A 170 -2.34 5.32 -19.58
C LEU A 170 -3.13 5.11 -20.87
N LEU A 171 -3.30 3.85 -21.28
CA LEU A 171 -4.07 3.50 -22.48
C LEU A 171 -5.52 3.99 -22.36
N TRP A 172 -6.17 3.82 -21.19
CA TRP A 172 -7.49 4.40 -20.97
C TRP A 172 -7.53 5.91 -21.16
N LEU A 173 -6.54 6.65 -20.66
CA LEU A 173 -6.50 8.11 -20.84
C LEU A 173 -6.37 8.52 -22.31
N VAL A 174 -5.72 7.70 -23.14
CA VAL A 174 -5.51 7.98 -24.57
C VAL A 174 -6.71 7.53 -25.41
N THR A 175 -7.21 6.32 -25.15
CA THR A 175 -8.25 5.67 -25.98
C THR A 175 -9.68 5.85 -25.47
N GLU A 176 -9.81 6.22 -24.18
CA GLU A 176 -11.10 6.31 -23.45
C GLU A 176 -11.83 4.96 -23.34
N ASP A 177 -11.13 3.84 -23.64
CA ASP A 177 -11.69 2.49 -23.53
C ASP A 177 -11.89 2.09 -22.04
N PRO A 178 -13.14 1.89 -21.58
CA PRO A 178 -13.42 1.53 -20.19
C PRO A 178 -12.83 0.17 -19.78
N THR A 179 -12.57 -0.72 -20.74
CA THR A 179 -11.94 -2.02 -20.49
C THR A 179 -10.54 -1.84 -19.91
N MET A 180 -9.77 -0.87 -20.41
CA MET A 180 -8.44 -0.54 -19.91
C MET A 180 -8.49 0.01 -18.48
N LEU A 181 -9.47 0.86 -18.16
CA LEU A 181 -9.67 1.35 -16.81
C LEU A 181 -10.05 0.21 -15.84
N ASN A 182 -10.96 -0.67 -16.25
CA ASN A 182 -11.36 -1.83 -15.46
C ASN A 182 -10.15 -2.76 -15.20
N PHE A 183 -9.36 -3.05 -16.25
CA PHE A 183 -8.12 -3.82 -16.09
C PHE A 183 -7.17 -3.15 -15.10
N ALA A 184 -6.92 -1.84 -15.21
CA ALA A 184 -6.04 -1.11 -14.29
C ALA A 184 -6.52 -1.23 -12.84
N ARG A 185 -7.81 -1.03 -12.57
CA ARG A 185 -8.39 -1.09 -11.22
C ARG A 185 -8.24 -2.46 -10.58
N HIS A 186 -8.65 -3.51 -11.28
CA HIS A 186 -8.61 -4.88 -10.75
C HIS A 186 -7.18 -5.38 -10.61
N THR A 187 -6.33 -5.11 -11.60
CA THR A 187 -4.92 -5.48 -11.54
C THR A 187 -4.20 -4.79 -10.39
N GLY A 188 -4.47 -3.51 -10.14
CA GLY A 188 -3.85 -2.76 -9.06
C GLY A 188 -4.11 -3.34 -7.67
N VAL A 189 -5.33 -3.78 -7.40
CA VAL A 189 -5.69 -4.34 -6.08
C VAL A 189 -5.34 -5.83 -5.99
N TRP A 190 -5.80 -6.64 -6.96
CA TRP A 190 -5.81 -8.09 -6.84
C TRP A 190 -4.55 -8.78 -7.38
N PHE A 191 -3.86 -8.18 -8.35
CA PHE A 191 -2.67 -8.79 -8.95
C PHE A 191 -1.37 -8.03 -8.60
N PHE A 192 -1.45 -6.84 -8.00
CA PHE A 192 -0.30 -6.08 -7.57
C PHE A 192 -0.25 -5.93 -6.03
N LEU A 193 -1.14 -5.11 -5.43
CA LEU A 193 -1.03 -4.76 -4.00
C LEU A 193 -1.22 -5.96 -3.09
N LEU A 194 -2.32 -6.69 -3.24
CA LEU A 194 -2.66 -7.77 -2.32
C LEU A 194 -1.64 -8.91 -2.34
N PRO A 195 -1.18 -9.42 -3.52
CA PRO A 195 -0.12 -10.44 -3.54
C PRO A 195 1.19 -9.98 -2.90
N ILE A 196 1.60 -8.72 -3.09
CA ILE A 196 2.84 -8.20 -2.49
C ILE A 196 2.70 -8.08 -0.98
N VAL A 197 1.66 -7.38 -0.49
CA VAL A 197 1.51 -7.12 0.94
C VAL A 197 1.28 -8.41 1.71
N LEU A 198 0.49 -9.37 1.17
CA LEU A 198 0.32 -10.70 1.74
C LEU A 198 1.66 -11.47 1.79
N THR A 199 2.40 -11.50 0.69
CA THR A 199 3.64 -12.28 0.58
C THR A 199 4.73 -11.73 1.52
N VAL A 200 4.83 -10.40 1.61
CA VAL A 200 5.71 -9.73 2.58
C VAL A 200 5.27 -10.04 4.01
N SER A 201 3.98 -9.94 4.31
CA SER A 201 3.43 -10.25 5.64
C SER A 201 3.71 -11.70 6.05
N HIS A 202 3.48 -12.66 5.14
CA HIS A 202 3.74 -14.08 5.36
C HIS A 202 5.22 -14.37 5.67
N ARG A 203 6.15 -13.59 5.09
CA ARG A 203 7.57 -13.71 5.38
C ARG A 203 7.97 -13.01 6.68
N MET A 204 7.49 -11.77 6.87
CA MET A 204 8.07 -10.84 7.85
C MET A 204 7.37 -10.89 9.22
N ILE A 205 6.06 -11.14 9.30
CA ILE A 205 5.36 -11.17 10.59
C ILE A 205 5.87 -12.31 11.48
N PRO A 206 5.94 -13.59 11.00
CA PRO A 206 6.50 -14.67 11.83
C PRO A 206 7.97 -14.44 12.18
N PHE A 207 8.75 -13.86 11.26
CA PHE A 207 10.15 -13.52 11.52
C PHE A 207 10.29 -12.49 12.64
N PHE A 208 9.50 -11.42 12.63
CA PHE A 208 9.57 -10.41 13.69
C PHE A 208 9.01 -10.95 15.01
N SER A 209 7.96 -11.75 14.98
CA SER A 209 7.40 -12.41 16.17
C SER A 209 8.43 -13.32 16.85
N SER A 210 9.20 -14.09 16.07
CA SER A 210 10.25 -14.97 16.62
C SER A 210 11.45 -14.23 17.22
N ARG A 211 11.60 -12.93 16.95
CA ARG A 211 12.68 -12.11 17.52
C ARG A 211 12.31 -11.42 18.83
N VAL A 212 11.03 -11.44 19.18
CA VAL A 212 10.48 -10.61 20.27
C VAL A 212 9.65 -11.42 21.26
N LEU A 213 8.93 -12.47 20.81
CA LEU A 213 8.09 -13.29 21.65
C LEU A 213 8.87 -14.50 22.19
N ASP A 214 8.86 -14.68 23.51
CA ASP A 214 9.46 -15.84 24.16
C ASP A 214 8.74 -17.13 23.72
N ASN A 215 9.52 -18.24 23.60
CA ASN A 215 9.00 -19.55 23.22
C ASN A 215 8.08 -19.51 21.98
N TYR A 216 8.47 -18.73 20.96
CA TYR A 216 7.71 -18.61 19.72
C TYR A 216 8.16 -19.62 18.67
N GLU A 217 7.23 -20.49 18.27
CA GLU A 217 7.41 -21.37 17.12
C GLU A 217 7.05 -20.65 15.82
N MET A 218 7.99 -20.56 14.87
CA MET A 218 7.77 -19.88 13.59
C MET A 218 6.92 -20.74 12.65
N VAL A 219 5.64 -20.40 12.51
CA VAL A 219 4.69 -21.05 11.60
C VAL A 219 4.60 -20.28 10.30
N ARG A 220 5.00 -20.88 9.19
CA ARG A 220 5.00 -20.28 7.85
C ARG A 220 4.66 -21.30 6.76
N PRO A 221 3.41 -21.78 6.70
CA PRO A 221 2.98 -22.84 5.81
C PRO A 221 2.84 -22.32 4.37
N TYR A 222 3.71 -22.76 3.48
CA TYR A 222 3.70 -22.34 2.07
C TYR A 222 2.45 -22.78 1.32
N TRP A 223 1.86 -23.96 1.65
CA TRP A 223 0.62 -24.40 1.03
C TRP A 223 -0.52 -23.39 1.25
N MET A 224 -0.57 -22.79 2.44
CA MET A 224 -1.57 -21.78 2.75
C MET A 224 -1.31 -20.47 2.00
N LEU A 225 -0.04 -20.07 1.84
CA LEU A 225 0.31 -18.93 0.98
C LEU A 225 -0.18 -19.16 -0.46
N TRP A 226 0.05 -20.35 -1.02
CA TRP A 226 -0.38 -20.69 -2.38
C TRP A 226 -1.91 -20.72 -2.49
N LEU A 227 -2.62 -21.27 -1.51
CA LEU A 227 -4.08 -21.25 -1.47
C LEU A 227 -4.61 -19.81 -1.44
N MET A 228 -4.05 -18.96 -0.56
CA MET A 228 -4.45 -17.54 -0.47
C MET A 228 -4.18 -16.79 -1.78
N LEU A 229 -3.03 -17.00 -2.42
CA LEU A 229 -2.72 -16.40 -3.72
C LEU A 229 -3.64 -16.89 -4.84
N ALA A 230 -4.02 -18.17 -4.83
CA ALA A 230 -5.00 -18.71 -5.77
C ALA A 230 -6.39 -18.09 -5.56
N CYS A 231 -6.85 -17.94 -4.30
CA CYS A 231 -8.10 -17.25 -4.00
C CYS A 231 -8.08 -15.78 -4.45
N ILE A 232 -6.96 -15.07 -4.25
CA ILE A 232 -6.78 -13.68 -4.70
C ILE A 232 -6.86 -13.58 -6.21
N ALA A 233 -6.15 -14.45 -6.93
CA ALA A 233 -6.18 -14.47 -8.40
C ALA A 233 -7.59 -14.80 -8.92
N ALA A 234 -8.28 -15.76 -8.31
CA ALA A 234 -9.64 -16.11 -8.66
C ALA A 234 -10.63 -14.96 -8.38
N HIS A 235 -10.51 -14.28 -7.22
CA HIS A 235 -11.32 -13.09 -6.91
C HIS A 235 -11.15 -12.00 -7.99
N GLY A 236 -9.91 -11.63 -8.30
CA GLY A 236 -9.64 -10.62 -9.32
C GLY A 236 -10.15 -11.01 -10.71
N SER A 237 -10.04 -12.29 -11.08
CA SER A 237 -10.55 -12.83 -12.34
C SER A 237 -12.07 -12.82 -12.38
N LEU A 238 -12.76 -13.22 -11.31
CA LEU A 238 -14.22 -13.18 -11.21
C LEU A 238 -14.76 -11.75 -11.28
N GLN A 239 -14.08 -10.78 -10.66
CA GLN A 239 -14.46 -9.38 -10.79
C GLN A 239 -14.28 -8.87 -12.23
N TRP A 240 -13.19 -9.25 -12.90
CA TRP A 240 -12.97 -8.86 -14.29
C TRP A 240 -13.96 -9.47 -15.25
N LEU A 241 -14.42 -10.70 -14.96
CA LEU A 241 -15.47 -11.40 -15.70
C LEU A 241 -16.90 -10.93 -15.33
N GLU A 242 -17.02 -9.94 -14.46
CA GLU A 242 -18.31 -9.41 -13.98
C GLU A 242 -19.20 -10.46 -13.30
N LEU A 243 -18.57 -11.37 -12.52
CA LEU A 243 -19.22 -12.45 -11.78
C LEU A 243 -19.21 -12.22 -10.25
N PRO A 244 -19.68 -11.06 -9.73
CA PRO A 244 -19.59 -10.73 -8.31
C PRO A 244 -20.41 -11.66 -7.39
N ALA A 245 -21.39 -12.36 -7.94
CA ALA A 245 -22.22 -13.31 -7.19
C ALA A 245 -21.46 -14.54 -6.68
N TYR A 246 -20.27 -14.83 -7.21
CA TYR A 246 -19.51 -16.04 -6.88
C TYR A 246 -18.23 -15.76 -6.07
N LEU A 247 -17.94 -14.53 -5.72
CA LEU A 247 -16.73 -14.15 -4.98
C LEU A 247 -16.65 -14.80 -3.60
N TRP A 248 -17.79 -15.02 -2.93
CA TRP A 248 -17.85 -15.66 -1.62
C TRP A 248 -17.16 -17.04 -1.57
N ILE A 249 -17.13 -17.75 -2.71
CA ILE A 249 -16.49 -19.09 -2.82
C ILE A 249 -15.00 -19.02 -2.51
N VAL A 250 -14.34 -17.91 -2.89
CA VAL A 250 -12.90 -17.71 -2.69
C VAL A 250 -12.61 -16.78 -1.51
N ASP A 251 -13.52 -15.87 -1.18
CA ASP A 251 -13.31 -14.87 -0.12
C ASP A 251 -13.40 -15.49 1.28
N PHE A 252 -14.35 -16.39 1.54
CA PHE A 252 -14.42 -17.06 2.85
C PHE A 252 -13.23 -17.96 3.12
N PRO A 253 -12.73 -18.81 2.20
CA PRO A 253 -11.46 -19.52 2.40
C PRO A 253 -10.27 -18.60 2.65
N LEU A 254 -10.17 -17.49 1.89
CA LEU A 254 -9.11 -16.51 2.08
C LEU A 254 -9.19 -15.84 3.46
N ALA A 255 -10.40 -15.45 3.88
CA ALA A 255 -10.63 -14.91 5.22
C ALA A 255 -10.26 -15.91 6.31
N GLY A 256 -10.68 -17.17 6.18
CA GLY A 256 -10.36 -18.24 7.11
C GLY A 256 -8.84 -18.45 7.24
N CYS A 257 -8.12 -18.48 6.12
CA CYS A 257 -6.65 -18.57 6.13
C CYS A 257 -6.01 -17.36 6.83
N ALA A 258 -6.47 -16.14 6.54
CA ALA A 258 -5.92 -14.92 7.13
C ALA A 258 -6.13 -14.88 8.66
N LEU A 259 -7.34 -15.20 9.12
CA LEU A 259 -7.67 -15.26 10.56
C LEU A 259 -6.92 -16.37 11.28
N TYR A 260 -6.81 -17.55 10.65
CA TYR A 260 -6.03 -18.66 11.20
C TYR A 260 -4.54 -18.29 11.35
N LEU A 261 -3.94 -17.65 10.32
CA LEU A 261 -2.57 -17.18 10.40
C LEU A 261 -2.40 -16.09 11.46
N SER A 262 -3.35 -15.14 11.57
CA SER A 262 -3.34 -14.15 12.64
C SER A 262 -3.27 -14.79 14.02
N TYR A 263 -4.10 -15.82 14.25
CA TYR A 263 -4.08 -16.59 15.50
C TYR A 263 -2.75 -17.33 15.72
N ARG A 264 -2.29 -18.11 14.72
CA ARG A 264 -1.06 -18.92 14.82
C ARG A 264 0.21 -18.08 14.93
N TRP A 265 0.23 -16.90 14.36
CA TRP A 265 1.35 -15.94 14.49
C TRP A 265 1.36 -15.21 15.83
N GLY A 266 0.34 -15.39 16.66
CA GLY A 266 0.29 -14.86 18.01
C GLY A 266 -0.27 -13.44 18.09
N PHE A 267 -1.38 -13.18 17.41
CA PHE A 267 -2.07 -11.87 17.42
C PHE A 267 -2.22 -11.30 18.84
N LEU A 268 -2.79 -12.05 19.78
CA LEU A 268 -2.98 -11.57 21.16
C LEU A 268 -1.64 -11.37 21.89
N ARG A 269 -0.67 -12.24 21.66
CA ARG A 269 0.67 -12.13 22.26
C ARG A 269 1.45 -10.91 21.75
N SER A 270 1.17 -10.44 20.54
CA SER A 270 1.86 -9.31 19.92
C SER A 270 1.65 -8.01 20.70
N PHE A 271 0.54 -7.88 21.45
CA PHE A 271 0.23 -6.68 22.23
C PHE A 271 1.20 -6.40 23.40
N SER A 272 2.04 -7.37 23.77
CA SER A 272 3.14 -7.14 24.72
C SER A 272 4.22 -6.21 24.15
N VAL A 273 4.31 -6.06 22.81
CA VAL A 273 5.28 -5.21 22.14
C VAL A 273 4.60 -4.40 21.03
N SER A 274 4.37 -3.12 21.26
CA SER A 274 3.59 -2.25 20.37
C SER A 274 4.10 -2.23 18.92
N LEU A 275 5.43 -2.26 18.69
CA LEU A 275 6.01 -2.32 17.34
C LEU A 275 5.75 -3.66 16.62
N LEU A 276 5.38 -4.70 17.32
CA LEU A 276 4.90 -5.97 16.76
C LEU A 276 3.38 -5.96 16.59
N ALA A 277 2.66 -5.45 17.58
CA ALA A 277 1.19 -5.38 17.57
C ALA A 277 0.63 -4.66 16.36
N VAL A 278 1.26 -3.55 15.91
CA VAL A 278 0.82 -2.81 14.71
C VAL A 278 0.82 -3.66 13.45
N LEU A 279 1.76 -4.58 13.29
CA LEU A 279 1.84 -5.50 12.16
C LEU A 279 0.73 -6.55 12.19
N HIS A 280 0.52 -7.15 13.36
CA HIS A 280 -0.52 -8.16 13.56
C HIS A 280 -1.91 -7.57 13.42
N PHE A 281 -2.14 -6.38 13.97
CA PHE A 281 -3.41 -5.67 13.86
C PHE A 281 -3.73 -5.34 12.39
N SER A 282 -2.72 -4.83 11.66
CA SER A 282 -2.88 -4.56 10.22
C SER A 282 -3.22 -5.83 9.43
N PHE A 283 -2.56 -6.96 9.75
CA PHE A 283 -2.81 -8.21 9.04
C PHE A 283 -4.21 -8.79 9.32
N ALA A 284 -4.74 -8.61 10.53
CA ALA A 284 -6.09 -9.07 10.88
C ALA A 284 -7.18 -8.42 10.01
N TRP A 285 -6.96 -7.18 9.54
CA TRP A 285 -7.86 -6.51 8.59
C TRP A 285 -8.03 -7.25 7.27
N LEU A 286 -7.04 -8.04 6.83
CA LEU A 286 -7.22 -8.88 5.66
C LEU A 286 -8.38 -9.86 5.85
N GLY A 287 -8.43 -10.53 7.02
CA GLY A 287 -9.53 -11.42 7.36
C GLY A 287 -10.88 -10.70 7.40
N VAL A 288 -10.93 -9.52 8.04
CA VAL A 288 -12.14 -8.69 8.10
C VAL A 288 -12.59 -8.25 6.70
N ALA A 289 -11.69 -7.76 5.88
CA ALA A 289 -12.00 -7.31 4.52
C ALA A 289 -12.57 -8.44 3.67
N MET A 290 -11.97 -9.62 3.73
CA MET A 290 -12.42 -10.77 2.94
C MET A 290 -13.74 -11.35 3.47
N LEU A 291 -14.02 -11.26 4.78
CA LEU A 291 -15.35 -11.58 5.32
C LEU A 291 -16.42 -10.61 4.79
N LEU A 292 -16.11 -9.31 4.71
CA LEU A 292 -17.05 -8.32 4.17
C LEU A 292 -17.31 -8.54 2.67
N TYR A 293 -16.26 -8.86 1.87
CA TYR A 293 -16.42 -9.22 0.46
C TYR A 293 -17.26 -10.50 0.30
N GLY A 294 -16.95 -11.55 1.05
CA GLY A 294 -17.69 -12.80 1.02
C GLY A 294 -19.16 -12.61 1.41
N LEU A 295 -19.45 -11.81 2.45
CA LEU A 295 -20.81 -11.49 2.87
C LEU A 295 -21.56 -10.70 1.78
N GLN A 296 -20.92 -9.67 1.20
CA GLN A 296 -21.48 -8.88 0.12
C GLN A 296 -21.86 -9.77 -1.07
N SER A 297 -20.94 -10.63 -1.50
CA SER A 297 -21.13 -11.55 -2.61
C SER A 297 -22.23 -12.59 -2.33
N LEU A 298 -22.25 -13.18 -1.12
CA LEU A 298 -23.24 -14.17 -0.74
C LEU A 298 -24.66 -13.59 -0.70
N VAL A 299 -24.81 -12.37 -0.15
CA VAL A 299 -26.12 -11.67 -0.16
C VAL A 299 -26.54 -11.35 -1.57
N TYR A 300 -25.61 -10.88 -2.41
CA TYR A 300 -25.91 -10.62 -3.83
C TYR A 300 -26.32 -11.90 -4.56
N PHE A 301 -25.65 -13.02 -4.33
CA PHE A 301 -26.01 -14.32 -4.89
C PHE A 301 -27.42 -14.77 -4.47
N ALA A 302 -27.78 -14.57 -3.20
CA ALA A 302 -29.06 -15.04 -2.66
C ALA A 302 -30.26 -14.14 -2.98
N SER A 303 -30.04 -12.82 -3.11
CA SER A 303 -31.13 -11.83 -3.17
C SER A 303 -31.07 -10.87 -4.38
N GLY A 304 -29.96 -10.85 -5.12
CA GLY A 304 -29.71 -9.85 -6.16
C GLY A 304 -29.39 -8.44 -5.62
N ASN A 305 -29.39 -8.24 -4.30
CA ASN A 305 -29.14 -6.94 -3.68
C ASN A 305 -27.66 -6.75 -3.34
N LEU A 306 -27.04 -5.68 -3.86
CA LEU A 306 -25.70 -5.29 -3.50
C LEU A 306 -25.74 -4.47 -2.20
N ILE A 307 -25.13 -5.00 -1.14
CA ILE A 307 -24.98 -4.34 0.16
C ILE A 307 -23.54 -3.85 0.37
N LEU A 308 -23.30 -3.06 1.41
CA LEU A 308 -21.97 -2.63 1.87
C LEU A 308 -21.16 -1.74 0.88
N GLY A 309 -21.66 -1.41 -0.30
CA GLY A 309 -20.99 -0.51 -1.25
C GLY A 309 -19.50 -0.82 -1.43
N LEU A 310 -18.62 0.14 -1.15
CA LEU A 310 -17.18 0.01 -1.20
C LEU A 310 -16.53 -0.30 0.17
N ALA A 311 -17.32 -0.60 1.20
CA ALA A 311 -16.80 -0.92 2.54
C ALA A 311 -15.75 -2.04 2.54
N PRO A 312 -15.95 -3.18 1.82
CA PRO A 312 -14.93 -4.24 1.75
C PRO A 312 -13.61 -3.75 1.15
N LEU A 313 -13.67 -2.93 0.08
CA LEU A 313 -12.50 -2.35 -0.56
C LEU A 313 -11.73 -1.42 0.38
N HIS A 314 -12.42 -0.62 1.19
CA HIS A 314 -11.77 0.30 2.13
C HIS A 314 -11.28 -0.41 3.40
N ALA A 315 -11.92 -1.51 3.83
CA ALA A 315 -11.37 -2.40 4.84
C ALA A 315 -10.03 -2.99 4.38
N LEU A 316 -9.94 -3.40 3.10
CA LEU A 316 -8.70 -3.88 2.50
C LEU A 316 -7.68 -2.74 2.30
N GLY A 317 -8.09 -1.62 1.69
CA GLY A 317 -7.21 -0.52 1.31
C GLY A 317 -6.66 0.27 2.51
N ILE A 318 -7.51 0.64 3.46
CA ILE A 318 -7.12 1.42 4.64
C ILE A 318 -6.72 0.48 5.78
N GLY A 319 -7.61 -0.47 6.12
CA GLY A 319 -7.41 -1.38 7.24
C GLY A 319 -6.18 -2.28 7.05
N PHE A 320 -6.04 -2.93 5.90
CA PHE A 320 -4.90 -3.82 5.65
C PHE A 320 -3.71 -3.10 4.99
N PHE A 321 -3.86 -2.57 3.76
CA PHE A 321 -2.70 -2.08 3.02
C PHE A 321 -2.06 -0.85 3.67
N ALA A 322 -2.82 0.21 3.92
CA ALA A 322 -2.25 1.45 4.44
C ALA A 322 -1.76 1.29 5.88
N SER A 323 -2.49 0.56 6.73
CA SER A 323 -2.04 0.25 8.09
C SER A 323 -0.76 -0.59 8.11
N MET A 324 -0.65 -1.60 7.23
CA MET A 324 0.55 -2.43 7.11
C MET A 324 1.76 -1.61 6.65
N ILE A 325 1.54 -0.70 5.69
CA ILE A 325 2.61 0.19 5.23
C ILE A 325 3.06 1.13 6.35
N LEU A 326 2.13 1.73 7.08
CA LEU A 326 2.45 2.59 8.23
C LEU A 326 3.28 1.82 9.28
N ALA A 327 2.85 0.59 9.60
CA ALA A 327 3.54 -0.28 10.56
C ALA A 327 4.94 -0.68 10.08
N MET A 328 5.07 -1.13 8.82
CA MET A 328 6.35 -1.55 8.23
C MET A 328 7.30 -0.36 8.03
N ALA A 329 6.80 0.78 7.54
CA ALA A 329 7.62 1.98 7.37
C ALA A 329 8.16 2.48 8.71
N SER A 330 7.32 2.51 9.76
CA SER A 330 7.77 2.86 11.12
C SER A 330 8.89 1.93 11.59
N ARG A 331 8.70 0.62 11.45
CA ARG A 331 9.68 -0.38 11.87
C ARG A 331 11.00 -0.28 11.09
N VAL A 332 10.93 -0.17 9.78
CA VAL A 332 12.14 -0.03 8.92
C VAL A 332 12.88 1.27 9.25
N THR A 333 12.15 2.37 9.37
CA THR A 333 12.73 3.68 9.67
C THR A 333 13.44 3.68 11.02
N ILE A 334 12.80 3.17 12.07
CA ILE A 334 13.42 3.07 13.41
C ILE A 334 14.64 2.13 13.34
N GLY A 335 14.49 0.93 12.76
CA GLY A 335 15.56 -0.06 12.68
C GLY A 335 16.80 0.39 11.92
N HIS A 336 16.64 1.27 10.92
CA HIS A 336 17.75 1.82 10.14
C HIS A 336 18.22 3.20 10.61
N SER A 337 17.66 3.75 11.69
CA SER A 337 18.01 5.07 12.20
C SER A 337 19.00 5.06 13.35
N GLY A 338 19.37 3.88 13.87
CA GLY A 338 20.20 3.74 15.08
C GLY A 338 19.47 4.01 16.40
N ARG A 339 18.13 4.22 16.36
CA ARG A 339 17.29 4.41 17.54
C ARG A 339 16.89 3.07 18.15
N PRO A 340 16.50 3.04 19.46
CA PRO A 340 15.86 1.85 20.05
C PRO A 340 14.67 1.38 19.21
N LEU A 341 14.55 0.06 19.02
CA LEU A 341 13.51 -0.57 18.20
C LEU A 341 12.19 -0.66 18.99
N GLU A 342 11.65 0.50 19.34
CA GLU A 342 10.45 0.65 20.15
C GLU A 342 9.49 1.66 19.51
N LEU A 343 8.20 1.42 19.67
CA LEU A 343 7.16 2.34 19.24
C LEU A 343 6.78 3.23 20.42
N ASP A 344 7.01 4.53 20.30
CA ASP A 344 6.61 5.46 21.34
C ASP A 344 5.08 5.63 21.42
N ARG A 345 4.63 6.21 22.53
CA ARG A 345 3.21 6.42 22.82
C ARG A 345 2.49 7.23 21.73
N LEU A 346 3.13 8.26 21.20
CA LEU A 346 2.52 9.09 20.15
C LEU A 346 2.26 8.26 18.88
N THR A 347 3.28 7.54 18.39
CA THR A 347 3.12 6.71 17.19
C THR A 347 2.09 5.61 17.40
N TRP A 348 2.00 5.03 18.60
CA TRP A 348 0.96 4.06 18.94
C TRP A 348 -0.44 4.67 18.87
N VAL A 349 -0.65 5.85 19.45
CA VAL A 349 -1.93 6.57 19.39
C VAL A 349 -2.29 6.94 17.97
N LEU A 350 -1.32 7.42 17.16
CA LEU A 350 -1.55 7.74 15.75
C LEU A 350 -1.94 6.50 14.94
N PHE A 351 -1.31 5.35 15.23
CA PHE A 351 -1.68 4.10 14.57
C PHE A 351 -3.10 3.66 14.94
N LEU A 352 -3.50 3.72 16.21
CA LEU A 352 -4.86 3.40 16.64
C LEU A 352 -5.89 4.37 16.05
N GLY A 353 -5.59 5.68 16.05
CA GLY A 353 -6.43 6.68 15.38
C GLY A 353 -6.56 6.42 13.88
N PHE A 354 -5.49 5.94 13.24
CA PHE A 354 -5.53 5.54 11.84
C PHE A 354 -6.47 4.35 11.58
N GLN A 355 -6.61 3.42 12.53
CA GLN A 355 -7.62 2.35 12.44
C GLN A 355 -9.05 2.93 12.44
N ALA A 356 -9.28 4.01 13.17
CA ALA A 356 -10.58 4.69 13.15
C ALA A 356 -10.94 5.22 11.74
N THR A 357 -9.94 5.60 10.92
CA THR A 357 -10.18 5.96 9.51
C THR A 357 -10.87 4.83 8.74
N ALA A 358 -10.38 3.59 8.88
CA ALA A 358 -10.98 2.42 8.22
C ALA A 358 -12.42 2.20 8.70
N VAL A 359 -12.63 2.24 10.02
CA VAL A 359 -13.97 2.06 10.61
C VAL A 359 -14.95 3.13 10.12
N VAL A 360 -14.58 4.41 10.21
CA VAL A 360 -15.43 5.53 9.77
C VAL A 360 -15.75 5.42 8.28
N ARG A 361 -14.76 5.04 7.45
CA ARG A 361 -14.97 4.87 6.01
C ARG A 361 -15.88 3.70 5.68
N ILE A 362 -15.81 2.59 6.43
CA ILE A 362 -16.73 1.44 6.30
C ILE A 362 -18.14 1.85 6.70
N LEU A 363 -18.30 2.55 7.82
CA LEU A 363 -19.60 3.03 8.31
C LEU A 363 -20.29 3.98 7.31
N ALA A 364 -19.52 4.74 6.51
CA ALA A 364 -20.08 5.60 5.48
C ALA A 364 -20.87 4.83 4.41
N ASP A 365 -20.49 3.60 4.10
CA ASP A 365 -21.24 2.76 3.12
C ASP A 365 -22.37 1.95 3.79
N ILE A 366 -22.39 1.87 5.13
CA ILE A 366 -23.40 1.15 5.90
C ILE A 366 -24.53 2.10 6.32
N ILE A 367 -24.23 3.40 6.54
CA ILE A 367 -25.17 4.41 7.04
C ILE A 367 -25.33 5.52 5.99
N PRO A 368 -26.14 5.31 4.93
CA PRO A 368 -26.26 6.25 3.82
C PRO A 368 -26.73 7.65 4.21
N ALA A 369 -27.54 7.76 5.27
CA ALA A 369 -28.09 9.02 5.74
C ALA A 369 -27.02 10.08 6.10
N ILE A 370 -25.85 9.66 6.56
CA ILE A 370 -24.73 10.54 6.95
C ILE A 370 -23.45 10.24 6.18
N ALA A 371 -23.53 9.46 5.09
CA ALA A 371 -22.37 9.04 4.31
C ALA A 371 -21.45 10.21 3.87
N PRO A 372 -21.96 11.36 3.36
CA PRO A 372 -21.13 12.49 2.98
C PRO A 372 -20.25 13.00 4.12
N LEU A 373 -20.82 13.14 5.31
CA LEU A 373 -20.10 13.57 6.50
C LEU A 373 -19.01 12.54 6.89
N LEU A 374 -19.35 11.24 6.85
CA LEU A 374 -18.40 10.17 7.20
C LEU A 374 -17.26 10.05 6.20
N TYR A 375 -17.49 10.28 4.89
CA TYR A 375 -16.42 10.30 3.89
C TYR A 375 -15.39 11.41 4.19
N VAL A 376 -15.86 12.62 4.47
CA VAL A 376 -14.99 13.76 4.81
C VAL A 376 -14.29 13.51 6.15
N LEU A 377 -15.02 13.01 7.16
CA LEU A 377 -14.45 12.70 8.48
C LEU A 377 -13.35 11.65 8.37
N ALA A 378 -13.55 10.56 7.60
CA ALA A 378 -12.53 9.54 7.39
C ALA A 378 -11.26 10.14 6.77
N ALA A 379 -11.40 11.00 5.77
CA ALA A 379 -10.26 11.65 5.13
C ALA A 379 -9.54 12.63 6.08
N LEU A 380 -10.26 13.36 6.93
CA LEU A 380 -9.67 14.23 7.95
C LEU A 380 -8.94 13.42 9.04
N VAL A 381 -9.48 12.30 9.49
CA VAL A 381 -8.81 11.42 10.45
C VAL A 381 -7.54 10.82 9.83
N TRP A 382 -7.58 10.44 8.54
CA TRP A 382 -6.36 10.04 7.81
C TRP A 382 -5.31 11.16 7.86
N LEU A 383 -5.66 12.38 7.45
CA LEU A 383 -4.73 13.50 7.43
C LEU A 383 -4.15 13.80 8.81
N ALA A 384 -4.95 13.76 9.87
CA ALA A 384 -4.47 13.97 11.22
C ALA A 384 -3.46 12.86 11.62
N CYS A 385 -3.81 11.59 11.47
CA CYS A 385 -2.98 10.50 11.94
C CYS A 385 -1.76 10.27 11.05
N PHE A 386 -1.95 10.16 9.75
CA PHE A 386 -0.87 9.93 8.79
C PHE A 386 0.01 11.18 8.62
N GLY A 387 -0.58 12.37 8.62
CA GLY A 387 0.15 13.65 8.52
C GLY A 387 1.06 13.88 9.73
N LEU A 388 0.58 13.67 10.95
CA LEU A 388 1.41 13.78 12.16
C LEU A 388 2.49 12.70 12.19
N TRP A 389 2.19 11.47 11.72
CA TRP A 389 3.20 10.45 11.52
C TRP A 389 4.27 10.90 10.50
N ALA A 390 3.85 11.44 9.36
CA ALA A 390 4.78 11.93 8.33
C ALA A 390 5.67 13.06 8.86
N ILE A 391 5.10 14.05 9.56
CA ILE A 391 5.85 15.14 10.19
C ILE A 391 6.92 14.60 11.17
N LYS A 392 6.59 13.55 11.90
CA LYS A 392 7.50 12.95 12.88
C LYS A 392 8.61 12.12 12.22
N TYR A 393 8.27 11.31 11.20
CA TYR A 393 9.20 10.33 10.62
C TYR A 393 10.00 10.90 9.44
N ALA A 394 9.46 11.82 8.65
CA ALA A 394 10.13 12.39 7.49
C ALA A 394 11.51 13.00 7.82
N PRO A 395 11.72 13.74 8.95
CA PRO A 395 13.02 14.27 9.30
C PRO A 395 14.12 13.22 9.48
N ILE A 396 13.75 11.96 9.76
CA ILE A 396 14.71 10.87 9.94
C ILE A 396 15.39 10.53 8.60
N TYR A 397 14.70 10.70 7.48
CA TYR A 397 15.21 10.31 6.17
C TYR A 397 16.32 11.23 5.64
N TRP A 398 16.33 12.51 6.01
CA TRP A 398 17.38 13.46 5.60
C TRP A 398 18.40 13.81 6.70
N ARG A 399 18.30 13.17 7.87
CA ARG A 399 19.26 13.32 8.96
C ARG A 399 20.23 12.15 9.03
N GLN A 400 21.42 12.39 9.59
CA GLN A 400 22.36 11.34 9.92
C GLN A 400 21.73 10.37 10.94
N ARG A 401 22.16 9.11 10.92
CA ARG A 401 21.82 8.15 11.96
C ARG A 401 22.33 8.62 13.32
N VAL A 402 21.57 8.34 14.39
CA VAL A 402 21.96 8.78 15.73
C VAL A 402 23.22 8.08 16.25
N ASP A 403 23.60 6.94 15.69
CA ASP A 403 24.82 6.18 16.02
C ASP A 403 26.01 6.54 15.13
N GLY A 404 25.90 7.53 14.25
CA GLY A 404 26.96 8.00 13.34
C GLY A 404 27.33 7.05 12.21
N LYS A 405 26.70 5.86 12.11
CA LYS A 405 26.96 4.89 11.04
C LYS A 405 26.36 5.36 9.69
N PRO A 406 26.90 4.87 8.56
CA PRO A 406 26.23 5.08 7.28
C PRO A 406 24.83 4.49 7.31
N GLY A 407 23.92 5.12 6.56
CA GLY A 407 22.49 4.80 6.57
C GLY A 407 22.09 3.47 5.97
#